data_18ec5572ca95128651544c9a83903a61
#
_entry.id   18ec5572ca95128651544c9a83903a61
#
_cell.length_a   1.000
_cell.length_b   1.000
_cell.length_c   1.000
_cell.angle_alpha   90.00
_cell.angle_beta   90.00
_cell.angle_gamma   90.00
#
_symmetry.space_group_name_H-M   'P 1'
#
loop_
_entity.id
_entity.type
_entity.pdbx_description
1 polymer ?
#
loop_
_entity_poly.entity_id
_entity_poly.type
_entity_poly.pdbx_seq_one_letter_code
_entity_poly.pdbx_strand_id
1 'polypeptide(L)'
;MKKLIALSAIALALSSAAASADIDLRNAITGMPLDLSFAKKGGNTDAFKEFLQTGKNPYNGNKEVVQKGHDLYMTACSGCHGHEAEGKLGPGLADDYWTYPANATDKGLFELLFGGANGMMGPQYVNLNTDEMLQIMAWLRDIYTGDPKKAKWLK
;
A
#
# COMPACT_ATOMS: atom_id res chain seq x y z
N MET A 1 -32.37 28.46 58.44
CA MET A 1 -31.63 28.82 57.19
C MET A 1 -30.67 27.68 56.87
N LYS A 2 -31.06 26.75 55.99
CA LYS A 2 -30.25 25.60 55.57
C LYS A 2 -29.65 25.92 54.21
N LYS A 3 -28.33 26.06 54.12
CA LYS A 3 -27.61 26.25 52.84
C LYS A 3 -27.37 24.89 52.22
N LEU A 4 -27.98 24.64 51.05
CA LEU A 4 -27.64 23.51 50.19
C LEU A 4 -26.37 23.86 49.40
N ILE A 5 -25.33 23.08 49.60
CA ILE A 5 -24.10 23.11 48.78
C ILE A 5 -24.29 22.07 47.67
N ALA A 6 -24.46 22.56 46.43
CA ALA A 6 -24.49 21.70 45.26
C ALA A 6 -23.06 21.34 44.85
N LEU A 7 -22.67 20.08 45.01
CA LEU A 7 -21.42 19.54 44.43
C LEU A 7 -21.67 19.26 42.95
N SER A 8 -21.08 20.07 42.07
CA SER A 8 -20.98 19.78 40.63
C SER A 8 -19.82 18.82 40.38
N ALA A 9 -20.15 17.57 40.07
CA ALA A 9 -19.17 16.59 39.63
C ALA A 9 -18.85 16.84 38.15
N ILE A 10 -17.67 17.38 37.85
CA ILE A 10 -17.14 17.49 36.50
C ILE A 10 -16.60 16.12 36.12
N ALA A 11 -17.34 15.37 35.28
CA ALA A 11 -16.86 14.12 34.68
C ALA A 11 -15.87 14.47 33.58
N LEU A 12 -14.58 14.31 33.85
CA LEU A 12 -13.51 14.42 32.86
C LEU A 12 -13.51 13.17 32.01
N ALA A 13 -14.12 13.24 30.82
CA ALA A 13 -14.06 12.17 29.81
C ALA A 13 -12.64 12.09 29.24
N LEU A 14 -11.83 11.13 29.74
CA LEU A 14 -10.59 10.76 29.08
C LEU A 14 -10.95 10.02 27.78
N SER A 15 -10.94 10.72 26.64
CA SER A 15 -10.91 10.06 25.35
C SER A 15 -9.49 9.51 25.14
N SER A 16 -9.29 8.22 25.42
CA SER A 16 -8.10 7.51 25.00
C SER A 16 -8.13 7.36 23.48
N ALA A 17 -7.40 8.22 22.76
CA ALA A 17 -7.07 7.95 21.38
C ALA A 17 -6.21 6.68 21.37
N ALA A 18 -6.80 5.56 20.95
CA ALA A 18 -6.05 4.34 20.69
C ALA A 18 -5.09 4.66 19.54
N ALA A 19 -3.79 4.75 19.84
CA ALA A 19 -2.77 4.80 18.81
C ALA A 19 -2.87 3.49 18.03
N SER A 20 -3.33 3.56 16.78
CA SER A 20 -3.32 2.42 15.86
C SER A 20 -1.85 2.06 15.63
N ALA A 21 -1.46 0.83 15.96
CA ALA A 21 -0.12 0.36 15.64
C ALA A 21 -0.02 0.15 14.13
N ASP A 22 1.12 0.52 13.55
CA ASP A 22 1.39 0.30 12.13
C ASP A 22 1.31 -1.20 11.79
N ILE A 23 0.90 -1.50 10.55
CA ILE A 23 0.84 -2.87 10.04
C ILE A 23 2.24 -3.49 10.00
N ASP A 24 2.32 -4.78 10.30
CA ASP A 24 3.57 -5.54 10.17
C ASP A 24 3.84 -5.87 8.70
N LEU A 25 4.79 -5.15 8.09
CA LEU A 25 5.24 -5.36 6.72
C LEU A 25 6.38 -6.37 6.67
N ARG A 26 6.26 -7.37 5.77
CA ARG A 26 7.24 -8.45 5.66
C ARG A 26 7.72 -8.63 4.22
N ASN A 27 8.97 -9.02 4.07
CA ASN A 27 9.49 -9.44 2.77
C ASN A 27 8.73 -10.68 2.29
N ALA A 28 8.17 -10.61 1.09
CA ALA A 28 7.30 -11.64 0.52
C ALA A 28 7.99 -13.02 0.32
N ILE A 29 9.32 -13.05 0.29
CA ILE A 29 10.13 -14.26 0.06
C ILE A 29 10.64 -14.85 1.38
N THR A 30 11.22 -14.00 2.24
CA THR A 30 11.90 -14.45 3.46
C THR A 30 11.00 -14.44 4.70
N GLY A 31 9.88 -13.70 4.65
CA GLY A 31 9.01 -13.46 5.80
C GLY A 31 9.60 -12.53 6.87
N MET A 32 10.83 -12.02 6.66
CA MET A 32 11.48 -11.10 7.60
C MET A 32 10.80 -9.73 7.55
N PRO A 33 10.76 -8.98 8.67
CA PRO A 33 10.27 -7.61 8.67
C PRO A 33 10.98 -6.77 7.61
N LEU A 34 10.23 -5.90 6.91
CA LEU A 34 10.81 -4.94 5.98
C LEU A 34 11.46 -3.80 6.75
N ASP A 35 12.69 -3.48 6.41
CA ASP A 35 13.37 -2.28 6.91
C ASP A 35 13.10 -1.10 5.97
N LEU A 36 12.14 -0.28 6.33
CA LEU A 36 11.73 0.90 5.56
C LEU A 36 12.81 2.00 5.52
N SER A 37 13.85 1.93 6.35
CA SER A 37 14.96 2.89 6.33
C SER A 37 15.77 2.82 5.03
N PHE A 38 15.72 1.71 4.31
CA PHE A 38 16.31 1.57 2.96
C PHE A 38 15.53 2.30 1.87
N ALA A 39 14.30 2.73 2.14
CA ALA A 39 13.48 3.41 1.14
C ALA A 39 14.14 4.69 0.64
N LYS A 40 14.08 4.92 -0.68
CA LYS A 40 14.44 6.19 -1.30
C LYS A 40 13.70 7.35 -0.61
N LYS A 41 14.38 8.44 -0.38
CA LYS A 41 13.82 9.62 0.31
C LYS A 41 12.63 10.21 -0.46
N GLY A 42 11.70 10.84 0.26
CA GLY A 42 10.55 11.56 -0.29
C GLY A 42 9.21 10.82 -0.18
N GLY A 43 9.21 9.56 0.26
CA GLY A 43 7.99 8.74 0.34
C GLY A 43 7.19 8.84 1.65
N ASN A 44 7.62 9.63 2.64
CA ASN A 44 6.90 9.77 3.92
C ASN A 44 5.75 10.77 3.81
N THR A 45 4.76 10.45 2.96
CA THR A 45 3.54 11.25 2.75
C THR A 45 2.44 10.85 3.72
N ASP A 46 1.38 11.65 3.79
CA ASP A 46 0.21 11.30 4.61
C ASP A 46 -0.49 10.05 4.06
N ALA A 47 -0.49 9.85 2.75
CA ALA A 47 -0.99 8.63 2.11
C ALA A 47 -0.20 7.39 2.55
N PHE A 48 1.13 7.47 2.62
CA PHE A 48 1.93 6.35 3.09
C PHE A 48 1.73 6.08 4.59
N LYS A 49 1.56 7.12 5.41
CA LYS A 49 1.20 6.96 6.84
C LYS A 49 -0.16 6.27 7.01
N GLU A 50 -1.17 6.67 6.21
CA GLU A 50 -2.48 6.02 6.22
C GLU A 50 -2.37 4.54 5.79
N PHE A 51 -1.57 4.26 4.75
CA PHE A 51 -1.29 2.90 4.33
C PHE A 51 -0.67 2.05 5.46
N LEU A 52 0.29 2.60 6.21
CA LEU A 52 0.90 1.90 7.35
C LEU A 52 -0.11 1.56 8.46
N GLN A 53 -1.15 2.36 8.62
CA GLN A 53 -2.20 2.12 9.62
C GLN A 53 -3.26 1.12 9.15
N THR A 54 -3.59 1.13 7.86
CA THR A 54 -4.76 0.42 7.31
C THR A 54 -4.42 -0.80 6.47
N GLY A 55 -3.22 -0.83 5.86
CA GLY A 55 -2.85 -1.80 4.84
C GLY A 55 -3.57 -1.61 3.51
N LYS A 56 -4.33 -0.52 3.35
CA LYS A 56 -5.05 -0.16 2.12
C LYS A 56 -4.39 1.04 1.46
N ASN A 57 -4.31 1.02 0.14
CA ASN A 57 -3.76 2.13 -0.61
C ASN A 57 -4.80 3.26 -0.76
N PRO A 58 -4.61 4.42 -0.12
CA PRO A 58 -5.58 5.52 -0.18
C PRO A 58 -5.68 6.17 -1.56
N TYR A 59 -4.74 5.87 -2.46
CA TYR A 59 -4.75 6.36 -3.83
C TYR A 59 -5.65 5.57 -4.78
N ASN A 60 -6.16 4.41 -4.37
CA ASN A 60 -7.05 3.60 -5.22
C ASN A 60 -8.27 4.41 -5.68
N GLY A 61 -8.46 4.50 -7.00
CA GLY A 61 -9.54 5.26 -7.63
C GLY A 61 -9.30 6.76 -7.78
N ASN A 62 -8.19 7.31 -7.31
CA ASN A 62 -7.81 8.70 -7.52
C ASN A 62 -7.20 8.88 -8.92
N LYS A 63 -7.96 9.41 -9.87
CA LYS A 63 -7.57 9.50 -11.28
C LYS A 63 -6.30 10.31 -11.55
N GLU A 64 -6.06 11.37 -10.78
CA GLU A 64 -4.83 12.18 -10.92
C GLU A 64 -3.60 11.39 -10.50
N VAL A 65 -3.70 10.63 -9.39
CA VAL A 65 -2.60 9.80 -8.90
C VAL A 65 -2.40 8.58 -9.78
N VAL A 66 -3.48 7.97 -10.29
CA VAL A 66 -3.44 6.86 -11.25
C VAL A 66 -2.62 7.23 -12.49
N GLN A 67 -2.79 8.44 -13.04
CA GLN A 67 -1.97 8.90 -14.17
C GLN A 67 -0.48 9.00 -13.82
N LYS A 68 -0.14 9.54 -12.65
CA LYS A 68 1.26 9.57 -12.16
C LYS A 68 1.82 8.16 -11.97
N GLY A 69 1.00 7.26 -11.43
CA GLY A 69 1.34 5.84 -11.28
C GLY A 69 1.64 5.15 -12.61
N HIS A 70 0.86 5.46 -13.66
CA HIS A 70 1.13 4.98 -15.02
C HIS A 70 2.51 5.44 -15.52
N ASP A 71 2.83 6.72 -15.40
CA ASP A 71 4.11 7.26 -15.89
C ASP A 71 5.31 6.64 -15.17
N LEU A 72 5.19 6.42 -13.85
CA LEU A 72 6.18 5.69 -13.07
C LEU A 72 6.31 4.23 -13.48
N TYR A 73 5.17 3.55 -13.70
CA TYR A 73 5.13 2.17 -14.16
C TYR A 73 5.81 2.02 -15.52
N MET A 74 5.53 2.91 -16.46
CA MET A 74 6.15 2.90 -17.79
C MET A 74 7.67 2.97 -17.70
N THR A 75 8.21 3.70 -16.74
CA THR A 75 9.65 3.85 -16.54
C THR A 75 10.28 2.66 -15.81
N ALA A 76 9.62 2.14 -14.77
CA ALA A 76 10.22 1.18 -13.84
C ALA A 76 9.83 -0.28 -14.11
N CYS A 77 8.66 -0.56 -14.73
CA CYS A 77 8.04 -1.88 -14.74
C CYS A 77 7.74 -2.41 -16.14
N SER A 78 7.40 -1.54 -17.10
CA SER A 78 6.87 -1.92 -18.42
C SER A 78 7.81 -2.79 -19.24
N GLY A 79 9.12 -2.65 -19.04
CA GLY A 79 10.14 -3.45 -19.73
C GLY A 79 9.97 -4.96 -19.49
N CYS A 80 9.54 -5.34 -18.29
CA CYS A 80 9.35 -6.73 -17.88
C CYS A 80 7.87 -7.14 -17.87
N HIS A 81 6.95 -6.24 -17.51
CA HIS A 81 5.54 -6.59 -17.31
C HIS A 81 4.60 -6.19 -18.45
N GLY A 82 5.15 -5.57 -19.54
CA GLY A 82 4.36 -5.05 -20.65
C GLY A 82 3.82 -3.64 -20.38
N HIS A 83 3.38 -2.93 -21.42
CA HIS A 83 2.95 -1.53 -21.32
C HIS A 83 1.58 -1.39 -20.65
N GLU A 84 0.71 -2.37 -20.86
CA GLU A 84 -0.63 -2.47 -20.25
C GLU A 84 -0.65 -3.48 -19.09
N ALA A 85 0.53 -3.79 -18.54
CA ALA A 85 0.71 -4.80 -17.50
C ALA A 85 0.20 -6.20 -17.89
N GLU A 86 0.20 -6.50 -19.21
CA GLU A 86 -0.26 -7.74 -19.82
C GLU A 86 0.69 -8.92 -19.56
N GLY A 87 1.93 -8.63 -19.15
CA GLY A 87 2.99 -9.62 -18.98
C GLY A 87 3.91 -9.71 -20.21
N LYS A 88 5.20 -10.03 -19.96
CA LYS A 88 6.22 -10.22 -20.98
C LYS A 88 7.33 -11.17 -20.49
N LEU A 89 8.39 -10.65 -19.86
CA LEU A 89 9.39 -11.44 -19.13
C LEU A 89 8.88 -11.79 -17.72
N GLY A 90 8.13 -10.87 -17.11
CA GLY A 90 7.40 -11.05 -15.87
C GLY A 90 5.93 -11.40 -16.13
N PRO A 91 5.18 -11.82 -15.10
CA PRO A 91 3.76 -12.12 -15.22
C PRO A 91 2.92 -10.88 -15.53
N GLY A 92 1.69 -11.09 -16.05
CA GLY A 92 0.66 -10.07 -16.10
C GLY A 92 0.33 -9.56 -14.70
N LEU A 93 -0.08 -8.30 -14.58
CA LEU A 93 -0.40 -7.65 -13.31
C LEU A 93 -1.80 -7.03 -13.31
N ALA A 94 -2.53 -7.14 -14.44
CA ALA A 94 -3.86 -6.57 -14.61
C ALA A 94 -5.00 -7.60 -14.52
N ASP A 95 -4.69 -8.86 -14.27
CA ASP A 95 -5.66 -9.95 -14.16
C ASP A 95 -5.78 -10.50 -12.72
N ASP A 96 -6.54 -11.57 -12.53
CA ASP A 96 -6.77 -12.19 -11.23
C ASP A 96 -5.79 -13.33 -10.89
N TYR A 97 -4.79 -13.56 -11.72
CA TYR A 97 -3.70 -14.48 -11.44
C TYR A 97 -2.53 -13.78 -10.74
N TRP A 98 -2.24 -14.17 -9.54
CA TRP A 98 -1.11 -13.66 -8.77
C TRP A 98 -0.13 -14.78 -8.47
N THR A 99 1.11 -14.67 -8.99
CA THR A 99 2.21 -15.59 -8.63
C THR A 99 2.39 -15.67 -7.11
N TYR A 100 2.18 -14.55 -6.44
CA TYR A 100 2.13 -14.49 -4.97
C TYR A 100 0.71 -14.12 -4.55
N PRO A 101 -0.08 -15.04 -3.96
CA PRO A 101 -1.48 -14.81 -3.63
C PRO A 101 -1.75 -13.62 -2.69
N ALA A 102 -0.74 -13.20 -1.90
CA ALA A 102 -0.81 -12.01 -1.06
C ALA A 102 -1.00 -10.72 -1.85
N ASN A 103 -0.56 -10.68 -3.13
CA ASN A 103 -0.67 -9.50 -4.01
C ASN A 103 -2.12 -9.13 -4.35
N ALA A 104 -3.08 -10.02 -4.06
CA ALA A 104 -4.50 -9.69 -4.11
C ALA A 104 -4.91 -8.67 -3.02
N THR A 105 -4.02 -8.30 -2.11
CA THR A 105 -4.17 -7.20 -1.14
C THR A 105 -3.17 -6.09 -1.43
N ASP A 106 -3.46 -4.85 -1.01
CA ASP A 106 -2.50 -3.76 -1.18
C ASP A 106 -1.25 -3.96 -0.32
N LYS A 107 -1.42 -4.45 0.91
CA LYS A 107 -0.30 -4.81 1.78
C LYS A 107 0.65 -5.79 1.08
N GLY A 108 0.14 -6.91 0.57
CA GLY A 108 0.99 -7.92 -0.07
C GLY A 108 1.66 -7.44 -1.35
N LEU A 109 0.96 -6.62 -2.16
CA LEU A 109 1.57 -6.03 -3.35
C LEU A 109 2.69 -5.04 -2.99
N PHE A 110 2.50 -4.22 -1.96
CA PHE A 110 3.54 -3.33 -1.46
C PHE A 110 4.77 -4.11 -0.95
N GLU A 111 4.54 -5.16 -0.18
CA GLU A 111 5.60 -6.03 0.35
C GLU A 111 6.47 -6.62 -0.76
N LEU A 112 5.82 -7.07 -1.85
CA LEU A 112 6.53 -7.59 -3.01
C LEU A 112 7.28 -6.50 -3.77
N LEU A 113 6.66 -5.35 -4.03
CA LEU A 113 7.33 -4.22 -4.69
C LEU A 113 8.55 -3.77 -3.90
N PHE A 114 8.38 -3.56 -2.60
CA PHE A 114 9.47 -3.11 -1.74
C PHE A 114 10.59 -4.14 -1.67
N GLY A 115 10.27 -5.39 -1.33
CA GLY A 115 11.25 -6.42 -1.03
C GLY A 115 11.77 -7.21 -2.23
N GLY A 116 11.13 -7.09 -3.41
CA GLY A 116 11.42 -7.88 -4.60
C GLY A 116 10.78 -9.27 -4.59
N ALA A 117 10.91 -10.00 -5.69
CA ALA A 117 10.41 -11.34 -5.91
C ALA A 117 11.55 -12.34 -6.14
N ASN A 118 11.25 -13.62 -6.16
CA ASN A 118 12.19 -14.64 -6.64
C ASN A 118 12.50 -14.42 -8.12
N GLY A 119 13.76 -14.56 -8.49
CA GLY A 119 14.22 -14.42 -9.86
C GLY A 119 14.73 -13.01 -10.17
N MET A 120 14.29 -12.41 -11.29
CA MET A 120 14.88 -11.18 -11.81
C MET A 120 14.29 -9.88 -11.23
N MET A 121 13.14 -9.94 -10.55
CA MET A 121 12.52 -8.77 -9.95
C MET A 121 13.19 -8.42 -8.63
N GLY A 122 14.19 -7.57 -8.67
CA GLY A 122 14.85 -7.07 -7.46
C GLY A 122 13.97 -6.10 -6.64
N PRO A 123 14.43 -5.74 -5.42
CA PRO A 123 13.77 -4.77 -4.56
C PRO A 123 13.63 -3.41 -5.25
N GLN A 124 12.42 -2.83 -5.23
CA GLN A 124 12.15 -1.55 -5.90
C GLN A 124 12.45 -0.34 -5.02
N TYR A 125 12.70 -0.50 -3.73
CA TYR A 125 13.10 0.60 -2.84
C TYR A 125 14.38 1.32 -3.30
N VAL A 126 15.18 0.67 -4.14
CA VAL A 126 16.40 1.26 -4.73
C VAL A 126 16.06 2.37 -5.73
N ASN A 127 14.98 2.19 -6.50
CA ASN A 127 14.57 3.06 -7.61
C ASN A 127 13.40 3.99 -7.25
N LEU A 128 12.49 3.51 -6.39
CA LEU A 128 11.22 4.14 -6.06
C LEU A 128 11.16 4.44 -4.56
N ASN A 129 10.57 5.58 -4.20
CA ASN A 129 10.17 5.82 -2.83
C ASN A 129 8.82 5.13 -2.51
N THR A 130 8.44 5.11 -1.25
CA THR A 130 7.23 4.39 -0.80
C THR A 130 5.94 4.97 -1.36
N ASP A 131 5.89 6.29 -1.56
CA ASP A 131 4.73 6.96 -2.16
C ASP A 131 4.59 6.66 -3.66
N GLU A 132 5.71 6.67 -4.40
CA GLU A 132 5.76 6.27 -5.82
C GLU A 132 5.29 4.82 -6.01
N MET A 133 5.61 3.92 -5.08
CA MET A 133 5.09 2.54 -5.10
C MET A 133 3.57 2.51 -4.93
N LEU A 134 3.00 3.29 -4.01
CA LEU A 134 1.55 3.40 -3.84
C LEU A 134 0.86 3.95 -5.10
N GLN A 135 1.49 4.91 -5.79
CA GLN A 135 0.96 5.47 -7.03
C GLN A 135 0.93 4.42 -8.15
N ILE A 136 2.00 3.64 -8.34
CA ILE A 136 2.05 2.52 -9.30
C ILE A 136 0.97 1.48 -8.95
N MET A 137 0.85 1.12 -7.68
CA MET A 137 -0.17 0.17 -7.22
C MET A 137 -1.58 0.68 -7.54
N ALA A 138 -1.86 1.98 -7.36
CA ALA A 138 -3.16 2.56 -7.67
C ALA A 138 -3.49 2.44 -9.17
N TRP A 139 -2.50 2.64 -10.06
CA TRP A 139 -2.68 2.41 -11.49
C TRP A 139 -2.96 0.93 -11.81
N LEU A 140 -2.19 -0.01 -11.25
CA LEU A 140 -2.45 -1.44 -11.43
C LEU A 140 -3.86 -1.87 -10.97
N ARG A 141 -4.38 -1.25 -9.91
CA ARG A 141 -5.74 -1.49 -9.43
C ARG A 141 -6.81 -0.90 -10.35
N ASP A 142 -6.51 0.24 -10.98
CA ASP A 142 -7.43 0.92 -11.91
C ASP A 142 -7.60 0.17 -13.23
N ILE A 143 -6.53 -0.44 -13.76
CA ILE A 143 -6.56 -1.20 -15.02
C ILE A 143 -6.94 -2.67 -14.83
N TYR A 144 -7.28 -3.09 -13.62
CA TYR A 144 -7.60 -4.49 -13.34
C TYR A 144 -8.80 -4.99 -14.13
N THR A 145 -8.64 -6.11 -14.84
CA THR A 145 -9.64 -6.74 -15.71
C THR A 145 -10.12 -8.11 -15.20
N GLY A 146 -9.58 -8.57 -14.05
CA GLY A 146 -9.96 -9.86 -13.46
C GLY A 146 -11.30 -9.84 -12.73
N ASP A 147 -11.65 -10.96 -12.09
CA ASP A 147 -12.89 -11.08 -11.31
C ASP A 147 -12.89 -10.13 -10.09
N PRO A 148 -13.83 -9.17 -9.99
CA PRO A 148 -13.91 -8.26 -8.84
C PRO A 148 -14.05 -8.95 -7.49
N LYS A 149 -14.57 -10.18 -7.44
CA LYS A 149 -14.69 -10.98 -6.21
C LYS A 149 -13.33 -11.39 -5.66
N LYS A 150 -12.31 -11.48 -6.52
CA LYS A 150 -10.92 -11.81 -6.16
C LYS A 150 -10.11 -10.58 -5.79
N ALA A 151 -10.58 -9.38 -6.10
CA ALA A 151 -9.97 -8.09 -5.80
C ALA A 151 -10.10 -7.74 -4.31
N LYS A 152 -9.21 -8.24 -3.48
CA LYS A 152 -9.29 -8.08 -2.02
C LYS A 152 -9.05 -6.64 -1.56
N TRP A 153 -8.43 -5.80 -2.38
CA TRP A 153 -8.24 -4.36 -2.11
C TRP A 153 -9.54 -3.55 -2.22
N LEU A 154 -10.60 -4.13 -2.78
CA LEU A 154 -11.92 -3.48 -2.87
C LEU A 154 -12.79 -3.68 -1.60
N LYS A 155 -12.29 -4.42 -0.58
CA LYS A 155 -13.06 -4.84 0.60
C LYS A 155 -12.64 -4.14 1.86
#